data_4d9b95ac79eaf2cabea3457a2e43eb26
#
_entry.id   4d9b95ac79eaf2cabea3457a2e43eb26
#
_cell.length_a   1.000
_cell.length_b   1.000
_cell.length_c   1.000
_cell.angle_alpha   90.00
_cell.angle_beta   90.00
_cell.angle_gamma   90.00
#
_symmetry.space_group_name_H-M   'P 1'
#
loop_
_entity.id
_entity.type
_entity.pdbx_description
1 polymer ?
#
loop_
_entity_poly.entity_id
_entity_poly.type
_entity_poly.pdbx_seq_one_letter_code
_entity_poly.pdbx_strand_id
1 'polypeptide(L)'
;MIKLFIDTNVVLDTILPGRPFADSSAAVLRMGGDSCRMYLSSMSVATLYYVAEKIVGKDDARAVVSEWFRKNYVLPVSDICVYDALRSDCPDFEDAMQIACADYGDCDCIITNNVKDFRSYAPLPVFSPEEFLAGCYAASARRIEYLSSLPDARSIDDVVD
;
A
#
# COMPACT_ATOMS: atom_id res chain seq x y z
N MET A 1 -8.49 -7.60 7.97
CA MET A 1 -7.45 -7.54 6.89
C MET A 1 -7.07 -6.08 6.76
N ILE A 2 -5.78 -5.77 6.87
CA ILE A 2 -5.27 -4.40 6.85
C ILE A 2 -5.51 -3.75 5.49
N LYS A 3 -5.93 -2.47 5.50
CA LYS A 3 -6.17 -1.65 4.32
C LYS A 3 -4.96 -0.72 4.09
N LEU A 4 -4.24 -0.92 3.02
CA LEU A 4 -3.08 -0.12 2.64
C LEU A 4 -3.47 0.83 1.50
N PHE A 5 -3.30 2.12 1.70
CA PHE A 5 -3.28 3.06 0.59
C PHE A 5 -1.88 3.05 -0.03
N ILE A 6 -1.81 2.85 -1.34
CA ILE A 6 -0.55 2.77 -2.08
C ILE A 6 -0.38 4.05 -2.89
N ASP A 7 0.69 4.78 -2.62
CA ASP A 7 1.08 5.92 -3.44
C ASP A 7 1.42 5.46 -4.87
N THR A 8 1.05 6.29 -5.84
CA THR A 8 1.29 6.07 -7.28
C THR A 8 2.75 5.71 -7.57
N ASN A 9 3.69 6.36 -6.91
CA ASN A 9 5.13 6.12 -7.10
C ASN A 9 5.57 4.69 -6.73
N VAL A 10 4.95 4.09 -5.72
CA VAL A 10 5.25 2.70 -5.33
C VAL A 10 4.88 1.70 -6.44
N VAL A 11 3.77 1.94 -7.14
CA VAL A 11 3.41 1.12 -8.30
C VAL A 11 4.32 1.41 -9.49
N LEU A 12 4.61 2.68 -9.74
CA LEU A 12 5.52 3.10 -10.81
C LEU A 12 6.93 2.53 -10.66
N ASP A 13 7.41 2.35 -9.45
CA ASP A 13 8.73 1.73 -9.19
C ASP A 13 8.85 0.32 -9.75
N THR A 14 7.74 -0.40 -9.87
CA THR A 14 7.72 -1.77 -10.44
C THR A 14 7.56 -1.81 -11.96
N ILE A 15 7.20 -0.69 -12.57
CA ILE A 15 6.96 -0.58 -14.02
C ILE A 15 8.14 0.12 -14.71
N LEU A 16 8.70 1.15 -14.06
CA LEU A 16 9.78 1.97 -14.61
C LEU A 16 11.14 1.30 -14.38
N PRO A 17 12.00 1.23 -15.41
CA PRO A 17 13.35 0.68 -15.24
C PRO A 17 14.25 1.57 -14.38
N GLY A 18 15.18 0.96 -13.64
CA GLY A 18 16.21 1.67 -12.89
C GLY A 18 15.76 2.41 -11.65
N ARG A 19 14.57 2.12 -11.14
CA ARG A 19 14.05 2.73 -9.90
C ARG A 19 14.72 2.10 -8.68
N PRO A 20 15.25 2.91 -7.74
CA PRO A 20 16.01 2.42 -6.58
C PRO A 20 15.16 1.58 -5.60
N PHE A 21 13.85 1.80 -5.57
CA PHE A 21 12.93 1.13 -4.64
C PHE A 21 12.14 -0.01 -5.27
N ALA A 22 12.50 -0.45 -6.50
CA ALA A 22 11.72 -1.43 -7.24
C ALA A 22 11.50 -2.75 -6.48
N ASP A 23 12.53 -3.26 -5.80
CA ASP A 23 12.45 -4.54 -5.10
C ASP A 23 11.54 -4.48 -3.86
N SER A 24 11.69 -3.45 -3.04
CA SER A 24 10.86 -3.26 -1.84
C SER A 24 9.41 -2.93 -2.20
N SER A 25 9.19 -2.08 -3.20
CA SER A 25 7.87 -1.78 -3.75
C SER A 25 7.20 -3.04 -4.28
N ALA A 26 7.89 -3.85 -5.09
CA ALA A 26 7.38 -5.12 -5.59
C ALA A 26 7.07 -6.13 -4.47
N ALA A 27 7.90 -6.17 -3.41
CA ALA A 27 7.66 -7.05 -2.27
C ALA A 27 6.37 -6.70 -1.53
N VAL A 28 6.10 -5.41 -1.28
CA VAL A 28 4.83 -4.96 -0.69
C VAL A 28 3.66 -5.29 -1.61
N LEU A 29 3.75 -4.96 -2.91
CA LEU A 29 2.64 -5.18 -3.84
C LEU A 29 2.25 -6.66 -3.99
N ARG A 30 3.18 -7.60 -3.79
CA ARG A 30 2.88 -9.04 -3.76
C ARG A 30 2.00 -9.47 -2.59
N MET A 31 1.90 -8.67 -1.52
CA MET A 31 1.04 -8.96 -0.37
C MET A 31 -0.45 -8.68 -0.63
N GLY A 32 -0.76 -8.01 -1.75
CA GLY A 32 -2.14 -7.66 -2.13
C GLY A 32 -3.02 -8.88 -2.40
N GLY A 33 -4.26 -8.79 -1.97
CA GLY A 33 -5.27 -9.85 -2.12
C GLY A 33 -5.29 -10.86 -0.98
N ASP A 34 -4.17 -11.44 -0.62
CA ASP A 34 -4.10 -12.52 0.37
C ASP A 34 -3.90 -12.00 1.81
N SER A 35 -2.96 -11.07 1.98
CA SER A 35 -2.57 -10.57 3.31
C SER A 35 -3.12 -9.17 3.60
N CYS A 36 -3.22 -8.33 2.58
CA CYS A 36 -3.64 -6.94 2.69
C CYS A 36 -4.63 -6.58 1.58
N ARG A 37 -5.53 -5.64 1.87
CA ARG A 37 -6.31 -4.94 0.84
C ARG A 37 -5.56 -3.69 0.44
N MET A 38 -5.21 -3.58 -0.83
CA MET A 38 -4.51 -2.43 -1.38
C MET A 38 -5.44 -1.54 -2.17
N TYR A 39 -5.29 -0.25 -1.97
CA TYR A 39 -6.11 0.79 -2.58
C TYR A 39 -5.22 1.80 -3.29
N LEU A 40 -5.65 2.21 -4.48
CA LEU A 40 -5.16 3.39 -5.20
C LEU A 40 -6.29 4.41 -5.32
N SER A 41 -5.94 5.68 -5.45
CA SER A 41 -6.92 6.68 -5.87
C SER A 41 -7.31 6.51 -7.33
N SER A 42 -8.52 6.91 -7.71
CA SER A 42 -8.92 6.93 -9.11
C SER A 42 -8.06 7.86 -9.98
N MET A 43 -7.46 8.88 -9.39
CA MET A 43 -6.48 9.76 -10.03
C MET A 43 -5.18 9.01 -10.35
N SER A 44 -4.66 8.23 -9.41
CA SER A 44 -3.46 7.39 -9.59
C SER A 44 -3.62 6.40 -10.74
N VAL A 45 -4.82 5.86 -10.95
CA VAL A 45 -5.10 4.94 -12.07
C VAL A 45 -4.84 5.60 -13.42
N ALA A 46 -5.30 6.84 -13.61
CA ALA A 46 -5.07 7.58 -14.84
C ALA A 46 -3.58 7.87 -15.07
N THR A 47 -2.87 8.24 -14.02
CA THR A 47 -1.42 8.47 -14.06
C THR A 47 -0.66 7.19 -14.43
N LEU A 48 -0.99 6.06 -13.79
CA LEU A 48 -0.40 4.75 -14.10
C LEU A 48 -0.63 4.34 -15.55
N TYR A 49 -1.85 4.48 -16.05
CA TYR A 49 -2.16 4.17 -17.44
C TYR A 49 -1.33 5.02 -18.40
N TYR A 50 -1.29 6.33 -18.18
CA TYR A 50 -0.55 7.27 -19.02
C TYR A 50 0.96 6.98 -19.05
N VAL A 51 1.55 6.64 -17.90
CA VAL A 51 2.97 6.27 -17.82
C VAL A 51 3.22 4.91 -18.48
N ALA A 52 2.39 3.91 -18.21
CA ALA A 52 2.50 2.59 -18.82
C ALA A 52 2.40 2.68 -20.35
N GLU A 53 1.44 3.47 -20.88
CA GLU A 53 1.27 3.66 -22.32
C GLU A 53 2.54 4.16 -23.02
N LYS A 54 3.29 5.05 -22.37
CA LYS A 54 4.55 5.56 -22.93
C LYS A 54 5.68 4.52 -22.97
N ILE A 55 5.61 3.51 -22.12
CA ILE A 55 6.67 2.50 -21.98
C ILE A 55 6.38 1.27 -22.86
N VAL A 56 5.17 0.74 -22.74
CA VAL A 56 4.80 -0.55 -23.34
C VAL A 56 3.80 -0.41 -24.49
N GLY A 57 3.30 0.80 -24.79
CA GLY A 57 2.28 1.05 -25.81
C GLY A 57 0.86 0.86 -25.27
N LYS A 58 -0.12 1.26 -26.11
CA LYS A 58 -1.52 1.42 -25.70
C LYS A 58 -2.22 0.10 -25.32
N ASP A 59 -1.95 -0.95 -26.06
CA ASP A 59 -2.63 -2.23 -25.84
C ASP A 59 -2.11 -2.93 -24.60
N ASP A 60 -0.79 -2.93 -24.41
CA ASP A 60 -0.14 -3.53 -23.24
C ASP A 60 -0.38 -2.71 -21.96
N ALA A 61 -0.51 -1.37 -22.06
CA ALA A 61 -0.83 -0.53 -20.90
C ALA A 61 -2.17 -0.91 -20.25
N ARG A 62 -3.18 -1.26 -21.04
CA ARG A 62 -4.47 -1.76 -20.52
C ARG A 62 -4.30 -3.06 -19.75
N ALA A 63 -3.46 -3.97 -20.24
CA ALA A 63 -3.18 -5.24 -19.59
C ALA A 63 -2.46 -5.03 -18.24
N VAL A 64 -1.45 -4.14 -18.19
CA VAL A 64 -0.72 -3.79 -16.97
C VAL A 64 -1.66 -3.24 -15.91
N VAL A 65 -2.49 -2.26 -16.24
CA VAL A 65 -3.45 -1.67 -15.30
C VAL A 65 -4.51 -2.69 -14.87
N SER A 66 -5.04 -3.49 -15.81
CA SER A 66 -6.03 -4.52 -15.50
C SER A 66 -5.49 -5.58 -14.55
N GLU A 67 -4.23 -6.00 -14.72
CA GLU A 67 -3.60 -6.98 -13.84
C GLU A 67 -3.51 -6.46 -12.40
N TRP A 68 -3.19 -5.16 -12.21
CA TRP A 68 -3.16 -4.56 -10.89
C TRP A 68 -4.53 -4.66 -10.20
N PHE A 69 -5.64 -4.39 -10.94
CA PHE A 69 -7.01 -4.41 -10.40
C PHE A 69 -7.61 -5.80 -10.19
N ARG A 70 -6.98 -6.86 -10.61
CA ARG A 70 -7.47 -8.22 -10.30
C ARG A 70 -7.47 -8.55 -8.82
N LYS A 71 -6.59 -7.91 -8.03
CA LYS A 71 -6.40 -8.18 -6.60
C LYS A 71 -6.55 -6.95 -5.70
N ASN A 72 -6.65 -5.77 -6.28
CA ASN A 72 -6.60 -4.50 -5.57
C ASN A 72 -7.81 -3.62 -5.91
N TYR A 73 -7.96 -2.52 -5.18
CA TYR A 73 -9.17 -1.71 -5.19
C TYR A 73 -8.88 -0.27 -5.59
N VAL A 74 -9.91 0.44 -6.03
CA VAL A 74 -9.87 1.89 -6.30
C VAL A 74 -10.73 2.63 -5.30
N LEU A 75 -10.18 3.70 -4.73
CA LEU A 75 -10.94 4.69 -3.99
C LEU A 75 -11.29 5.86 -4.91
N PRO A 76 -12.55 6.27 -4.94
CA PRO A 76 -12.93 7.45 -5.71
C PRO A 76 -12.33 8.71 -5.08
N VAL A 77 -11.74 9.57 -5.89
CA VAL A 77 -11.45 10.94 -5.48
C VAL A 77 -12.73 11.73 -5.57
N SER A 78 -13.34 12.00 -4.41
CA SER A 78 -14.58 12.77 -4.30
C SER A 78 -14.29 14.27 -4.21
N ASP A 79 -15.35 15.09 -4.28
CA ASP A 79 -15.29 16.52 -4.01
C ASP A 79 -14.73 16.85 -2.63
N ILE A 80 -15.03 16.03 -1.62
CA ILE A 80 -14.50 16.21 -0.27
C ILE A 80 -12.97 16.06 -0.26
N CYS A 81 -12.41 15.05 -0.97
CA CYS A 81 -10.96 14.91 -1.08
C CYS A 81 -10.34 16.17 -1.72
N VAL A 82 -10.99 16.76 -2.72
CA VAL A 82 -10.55 18.01 -3.36
C VAL A 82 -10.57 19.17 -2.38
N TYR A 83 -11.68 19.34 -1.61
CA TYR A 83 -11.80 20.41 -0.63
C TYR A 83 -10.77 20.29 0.49
N ASP A 84 -10.50 19.09 0.98
CA ASP A 84 -9.52 18.85 2.03
C ASP A 84 -8.10 19.10 1.53
N ALA A 85 -7.78 18.66 0.31
CA ALA A 85 -6.50 18.96 -0.34
C ALA A 85 -6.28 20.47 -0.53
N LEU A 86 -7.32 21.22 -0.94
CA LEU A 86 -7.24 22.68 -1.11
C LEU A 86 -7.03 23.44 0.22
N ARG A 87 -7.41 22.85 1.36
CA ARG A 87 -7.22 23.42 2.70
C ARG A 87 -5.97 22.92 3.39
N SER A 88 -5.33 21.89 2.83
CA SER A 88 -4.10 21.32 3.37
C SER A 88 -2.94 22.28 3.16
N ASP A 89 -2.01 22.31 4.12
CA ASP A 89 -0.73 22.99 3.99
C ASP A 89 0.31 22.15 3.22
N CYS A 90 -0.07 20.97 2.69
CA CYS A 90 0.80 20.12 1.89
C CYS A 90 1.16 20.84 0.58
N PRO A 91 2.48 21.06 0.30
CA PRO A 91 2.90 21.84 -0.84
C PRO A 91 2.66 21.15 -2.19
N ASP A 92 2.63 19.82 -2.20
CA ASP A 92 2.27 19.02 -3.36
C ASP A 92 0.77 18.69 -3.33
N PHE A 93 0.06 19.21 -4.32
CA PHE A 93 -1.40 19.04 -4.39
C PHE A 93 -1.82 17.61 -4.72
N GLU A 94 -1.00 16.89 -5.48
CA GLU A 94 -1.27 15.47 -5.79
C GLU A 94 -1.13 14.63 -4.51
N ASP A 95 -0.09 14.86 -3.72
CA ASP A 95 0.11 14.20 -2.42
C ASP A 95 -1.04 14.52 -1.46
N ALA A 96 -1.45 15.79 -1.36
CA ALA A 96 -2.60 16.20 -0.56
C ALA A 96 -3.89 15.47 -0.95
N MET A 97 -4.14 15.32 -2.25
CA MET A 97 -5.29 14.57 -2.78
C MET A 97 -5.22 13.08 -2.43
N GLN A 98 -4.03 12.48 -2.50
CA GLN A 98 -3.82 11.08 -2.14
C GLN A 98 -4.02 10.86 -0.63
N ILE A 99 -3.51 11.77 0.20
CA ILE A 99 -3.69 11.74 1.67
C ILE A 99 -5.18 11.81 2.02
N ALA A 100 -5.90 12.79 1.47
CA ALA A 100 -7.34 12.94 1.71
C ALA A 100 -8.12 11.71 1.23
N CYS A 101 -7.75 11.13 0.09
CA CYS A 101 -8.38 9.93 -0.44
C CYS A 101 -8.14 8.70 0.47
N ALA A 102 -6.94 8.56 1.02
CA ALA A 102 -6.60 7.48 1.95
C ALA A 102 -7.39 7.58 3.27
N ASP A 103 -7.49 8.78 3.83
CA ASP A 103 -8.25 9.06 5.05
C ASP A 103 -9.74 8.78 4.84
N TYR A 104 -10.32 9.30 3.77
CA TYR A 104 -11.72 9.09 3.41
C TYR A 104 -12.08 7.64 3.12
N GLY A 105 -11.11 6.89 2.58
CA GLY A 105 -11.22 5.45 2.32
C GLY A 105 -11.09 4.60 3.58
N ASP A 106 -10.90 5.20 4.75
CA ASP A 106 -10.69 4.51 6.02
C ASP A 106 -9.56 3.46 5.89
N CYS A 107 -8.42 3.90 5.30
CA CYS A 107 -7.23 3.10 5.20
C CYS A 107 -6.47 3.09 6.53
N ASP A 108 -5.81 1.97 6.84
CA ASP A 108 -5.06 1.83 8.09
C ASP A 108 -3.69 2.53 8.03
N CYS A 109 -3.12 2.64 6.85
CA CYS A 109 -1.88 3.38 6.62
C CYS A 109 -1.64 3.68 5.14
N ILE A 110 -0.66 4.55 4.88
CA ILE A 110 -0.18 4.91 3.54
C ILE A 110 1.21 4.32 3.33
N ILE A 111 1.44 3.73 2.15
CA ILE A 111 2.74 3.24 1.71
C ILE A 111 3.25 4.15 0.60
N THR A 112 4.38 4.79 0.83
CA THR A 112 5.00 5.73 -0.11
C THR A 112 6.53 5.76 0.03
N ASN A 113 7.24 6.06 -1.06
CA ASN A 113 8.67 6.37 -0.99
C ASN A 113 8.95 7.84 -0.64
N ASN A 114 7.93 8.70 -0.73
CA ASN A 114 7.97 10.09 -0.31
C ASN A 114 7.53 10.27 1.15
N VAL A 115 8.09 9.43 2.04
CA VAL A 115 7.66 9.32 3.45
C VAL A 115 7.68 10.66 4.17
N LYS A 116 8.70 11.49 3.93
CA LYS A 116 8.87 12.76 4.63
C LYS A 116 7.70 13.71 4.39
N ASP A 117 7.30 13.85 3.13
CA ASP A 117 6.26 14.80 2.76
C ASP A 117 4.89 14.29 3.19
N PHE A 118 4.58 13.01 2.95
CA PHE A 118 3.33 12.42 3.42
C PHE A 118 3.18 12.44 4.95
N ARG A 119 4.22 12.03 5.69
CA ARG A 119 4.17 11.92 7.16
C ARG A 119 3.94 13.26 7.86
N SER A 120 4.31 14.35 7.22
CA SER A 120 4.12 15.71 7.76
C SER A 120 2.66 16.17 7.71
N TYR A 121 1.85 15.61 6.82
CA TYR A 121 0.49 16.10 6.54
C TYR A 121 -0.59 15.02 6.68
N ALA A 122 -0.24 13.74 6.64
CA ALA A 122 -1.21 12.66 6.74
C ALA A 122 -1.67 12.45 8.20
N PRO A 123 -2.98 12.30 8.45
CA PRO A 123 -3.51 11.89 9.75
C PRO A 123 -3.30 10.40 10.04
N LEU A 124 -2.93 9.62 9.02
CA LEU A 124 -2.71 8.18 9.06
C LEU A 124 -1.21 7.85 9.24
N PRO A 125 -0.87 6.67 9.79
CA PRO A 125 0.49 6.17 9.76
C PRO A 125 1.03 6.08 8.33
N VAL A 126 2.26 6.52 8.12
CA VAL A 126 2.94 6.51 6.81
C VAL A 126 4.22 5.71 6.92
N PHE A 127 4.43 4.79 5.97
CA PHE A 127 5.60 3.92 5.92
C PHE A 127 6.20 3.90 4.53
N SER A 128 7.52 3.76 4.45
CA SER A 128 8.14 3.29 3.21
C SER A 128 7.84 1.80 3.01
N PRO A 129 7.99 1.27 1.78
CA PRO A 129 7.92 -0.18 1.55
C PRO A 129 8.85 -0.96 2.48
N GLU A 130 10.09 -0.49 2.70
CA GLU A 130 11.06 -1.14 3.59
C GLU A 130 10.61 -1.10 5.06
N GLU A 131 10.15 0.05 5.56
CA GLU A 131 9.66 0.19 6.94
C GLU A 131 8.47 -0.73 7.20
N PHE A 132 7.53 -0.81 6.26
CA PHE A 132 6.37 -1.68 6.36
C PHE A 132 6.76 -3.17 6.39
N LEU A 133 7.62 -3.60 5.48
CA LEU A 133 8.12 -4.98 5.44
C LEU A 133 8.88 -5.35 6.71
N ALA A 134 9.74 -4.47 7.21
CA ALA A 134 10.46 -4.69 8.47
C ALA A 134 9.50 -4.87 9.65
N GLY A 135 8.42 -4.08 9.73
CA GLY A 135 7.36 -4.22 10.72
C GLY A 135 6.64 -5.58 10.62
N CYS A 136 6.32 -6.05 9.42
CA CYS A 136 5.71 -7.35 9.17
C CYS A 136 6.61 -8.51 9.60
N TYR A 137 7.91 -8.45 9.26
CA TYR A 137 8.88 -9.46 9.67
C TYR A 137 9.05 -9.52 11.19
N ALA A 138 9.14 -8.35 11.86
CA ALA A 138 9.24 -8.29 13.31
C ALA A 138 7.99 -8.83 14.03
N ALA A 139 6.80 -8.58 13.47
CA ALA A 139 5.55 -9.12 14.00
C ALA A 139 5.46 -10.64 13.82
N SER A 140 5.90 -11.16 12.67
CA SER A 140 5.95 -12.60 12.38
C SER A 140 6.94 -13.32 13.30
N ALA A 141 8.12 -12.75 13.50
CA ALA A 141 9.13 -13.32 14.41
C ALA A 141 8.62 -13.42 15.85
N ARG A 142 8.01 -12.36 16.37
CA ARG A 142 7.39 -12.36 17.72
C ARG A 142 6.28 -13.40 17.85
N ARG A 143 5.46 -13.60 16.80
CA ARG A 143 4.42 -14.61 16.80
C ARG A 143 4.99 -16.03 16.84
N ILE A 144 6.06 -16.29 16.09
CA ILE A 144 6.74 -17.61 16.10
C ILE A 144 7.35 -17.86 17.48
N GLU A 145 8.03 -16.87 18.06
CA GLU A 145 8.60 -16.97 19.40
C GLU A 145 7.51 -17.27 20.46
N TYR A 146 6.39 -16.54 20.41
CA TYR A 146 5.25 -16.78 21.28
C TYR A 146 4.69 -18.20 21.11
N LEU A 147 4.45 -18.65 19.87
CA LEU A 147 3.93 -20.00 19.60
C LEU A 147 4.91 -21.09 20.06
N SER A 148 6.22 -20.87 19.92
CA SER A 148 7.26 -21.80 20.38
C SER A 148 7.39 -21.85 21.92
N SER A 149 6.91 -20.82 22.63
CA SER A 149 6.91 -20.76 24.09
C SER A 149 5.68 -21.41 24.72
N LEU A 150 4.66 -21.75 23.92
CA LEU A 150 3.47 -22.44 24.42
C LEU A 150 3.81 -23.91 24.74
N PRO A 151 3.29 -24.47 25.84
CA PRO A 151 3.41 -25.89 26.14
C PRO A 151 2.87 -26.73 24.99
N ASP A 152 3.56 -27.82 24.68
CA ASP A 152 3.16 -28.71 23.58
C ASP A 152 1.74 -29.23 23.85
N ALA A 153 0.81 -29.02 22.94
CA ALA A 153 -0.60 -29.39 23.07
C ALA A 153 -0.83 -30.91 23.24
N ARG A 154 0.23 -31.71 23.20
CA ARG A 154 0.17 -33.19 23.41
C ARG A 154 0.00 -33.61 24.88
N SER A 155 0.08 -32.65 25.82
CA SER A 155 -0.11 -32.97 27.26
C SER A 155 -1.56 -32.89 27.73
N ILE A 156 -2.54 -32.67 26.82
CA ILE A 156 -3.96 -32.58 27.19
C ILE A 156 -4.64 -33.99 27.17
N ASP A 157 -4.06 -34.94 26.46
CA ASP A 157 -4.61 -36.31 26.42
C ASP A 157 -4.32 -37.15 27.68
N ASP A 158 -3.49 -36.67 28.61
CA ASP A 158 -3.14 -37.35 29.88
C ASP A 158 -4.02 -36.96 31.08
N VAL A 159 -5.11 -36.22 30.85
CA VAL A 159 -5.99 -35.73 31.94
C VAL A 159 -7.38 -36.35 31.89
N VAL A 160 -7.59 -37.42 31.13
CA VAL A 160 -8.84 -38.18 31.11
C VAL A 160 -8.54 -39.66 31.40
N ASP A 161 -8.29 -39.94 32.68
CA ASP A 161 -8.54 -41.24 33.33
C ASP A 161 -9.17 -41.01 34.71
#